data_bf6feb1955b7d8e9ed5b15a55c8bbf83
#
_entry.id   bf6feb1955b7d8e9ed5b15a55c8bbf83
#
_cell.length_a   1.000
_cell.length_b   1.000
_cell.length_c   1.000
_cell.angle_alpha   90.00
_cell.angle_beta   90.00
_cell.angle_gamma   90.00
#
_symmetry.space_group_name_H-M   'P 1'
#
loop_
_entity.id
_entity.type
_entity.pdbx_description
1 polymer ?
#
loop_
_entity_poly.entity_id
_entity_poly.type
_entity_poly.pdbx_seq_one_letter_code
_entity_poly.pdbx_strand_id
1 'polypeptide(L)'
;GDKVVRELGGLHKFMGWEGPMLTDSGGFQVFSLSGLRKITEEGVTFASHIDGRRIFMGPEESMRIQSNLGSDIAMAFDECIENPAPYDYVEKSCARTARWLERCVREHRRLNALPGCVNPEQLLFGINQGGTYPELRVRHMEEIARLDCDGYAIGGLAVGEPTQVMYDIIDAVEPHMPADRPRYLMGVG
;
A
#
# COMPACT_ATOMS: atom_id res chain seq x y z
N GLY A 1 -7.80 -10.97 15.24
CA GLY A 1 -7.72 -9.85 14.28
C GLY A 1 -7.06 -8.63 14.91
N ASP A 2 -7.00 -7.54 14.20
CA ASP A 2 -6.35 -6.27 14.57
C ASP A 2 -6.80 -5.72 15.94
N LYS A 3 -8.07 -5.84 16.28
CA LYS A 3 -8.62 -5.37 17.56
C LYS A 3 -8.00 -6.11 18.76
N VAL A 4 -7.79 -7.42 18.65
CA VAL A 4 -7.13 -8.21 19.72
C VAL A 4 -5.68 -7.75 19.89
N VAL A 5 -4.96 -7.53 18.79
CA VAL A 5 -3.58 -7.04 18.84
C VAL A 5 -3.52 -5.64 19.45
N ARG A 6 -4.46 -4.76 19.13
CA ARG A 6 -4.59 -3.44 19.76
C ARG A 6 -4.77 -3.53 21.28
N GLU A 7 -5.68 -4.39 21.75
CA GLU A 7 -5.94 -4.61 23.20
C GLU A 7 -4.71 -5.11 23.94
N LEU A 8 -3.83 -5.85 23.26
CA LEU A 8 -2.54 -6.31 23.78
C LEU A 8 -1.41 -5.30 23.63
N GLY A 9 -1.69 -4.10 23.15
CA GLY A 9 -0.74 -2.98 23.05
C GLY A 9 0.05 -2.92 21.75
N GLY A 10 -0.48 -3.52 20.67
CA GLY A 10 0.10 -3.51 19.33
C GLY A 10 1.05 -4.68 19.04
N LEU A 11 1.55 -4.73 17.81
CA LEU A 11 2.38 -5.84 17.30
C LEU A 11 3.67 -6.01 18.09
N HIS A 12 4.36 -4.92 18.44
CA HIS A 12 5.61 -4.98 19.20
C HIS A 12 5.44 -5.77 20.49
N LYS A 13 4.42 -5.46 21.28
CA LYS A 13 4.12 -6.17 22.53
C LYS A 13 3.60 -7.58 22.28
N PHE A 14 2.72 -7.73 21.28
CA PHE A 14 2.14 -9.03 20.94
C PHE A 14 3.19 -10.06 20.51
N MET A 15 4.21 -9.62 19.75
CA MET A 15 5.28 -10.47 19.23
C MET A 15 6.52 -10.51 20.13
N GLY A 16 6.63 -9.61 21.10
CA GLY A 16 7.86 -9.43 21.89
C GLY A 16 9.03 -8.95 21.05
N TRP A 17 8.76 -8.10 20.06
CA TRP A 17 9.75 -7.58 19.10
C TRP A 17 9.98 -6.09 19.32
N GLU A 18 11.25 -5.70 19.55
CA GLU A 18 11.64 -4.29 19.81
C GLU A 18 12.23 -3.57 18.57
N GLY A 19 12.50 -4.31 17.51
CA GLY A 19 13.01 -3.74 16.26
C GLY A 19 11.91 -3.10 15.40
N PRO A 20 12.28 -2.37 14.34
CA PRO A 20 11.30 -1.73 13.46
C PRO A 20 10.40 -2.75 12.75
N MET A 21 9.15 -2.36 12.55
CA MET A 21 8.14 -3.15 11.84
C MET A 21 7.49 -2.32 10.74
N LEU A 22 7.34 -2.94 9.57
CA LEU A 22 6.52 -2.46 8.49
C LEU A 22 5.32 -3.39 8.33
N THR A 23 4.12 -2.83 8.20
CA THR A 23 2.92 -3.58 7.82
C THR A 23 2.49 -3.25 6.42
N ASP A 24 2.13 -4.28 5.65
CA ASP A 24 1.57 -4.11 4.31
C ASP A 24 0.09 -3.71 4.38
N SER A 25 -0.40 -3.07 3.32
CA SER A 25 -1.78 -2.60 3.19
C SER A 25 -2.81 -3.72 3.05
N GLY A 26 -2.36 -4.91 2.63
CA GLY A 26 -3.23 -6.01 2.22
C GLY A 26 -3.67 -5.96 0.76
N GLY A 27 -3.28 -4.95 -0.01
CA GLY A 27 -3.65 -4.79 -1.43
C GLY A 27 -3.23 -5.97 -2.29
N PHE A 28 -1.98 -6.41 -2.18
CA PHE A 28 -1.46 -7.57 -2.91
C PHE A 28 -2.15 -8.87 -2.50
N GLN A 29 -2.42 -9.10 -1.22
CA GLN A 29 -3.10 -10.30 -0.73
C GLN A 29 -4.54 -10.37 -1.24
N VAL A 30 -5.24 -9.25 -1.26
CA VAL A 30 -6.57 -9.14 -1.88
C VAL A 30 -6.50 -9.46 -3.37
N PHE A 31 -5.43 -9.02 -4.03
CA PHE A 31 -5.18 -9.34 -5.45
C PHE A 31 -4.90 -10.82 -5.67
N SER A 32 -3.96 -11.42 -4.94
CA SER A 32 -3.45 -12.77 -5.18
C SER A 32 -4.41 -13.89 -4.75
N LEU A 33 -5.26 -13.65 -3.74
CA LEU A 33 -6.09 -14.67 -3.10
C LEU A 33 -7.53 -14.72 -3.61
N SER A 34 -7.99 -13.75 -4.40
CA SER A 34 -9.39 -13.65 -4.74
C SER A 34 -9.69 -13.87 -6.23
N GLY A 35 -10.09 -15.07 -6.59
CA GLY A 35 -10.65 -15.36 -7.92
C GLY A 35 -11.96 -14.62 -8.24
N LEU A 36 -12.60 -14.00 -7.23
CA LEU A 36 -13.84 -13.21 -7.34
C LEU A 36 -13.71 -11.95 -6.49
N ARG A 37 -13.09 -10.91 -7.06
CA ARG A 37 -13.02 -9.58 -6.45
C ARG A 37 -13.82 -8.58 -7.27
N LYS A 38 -14.41 -7.63 -6.60
CA LYS A 38 -15.03 -6.45 -7.21
C LYS A 38 -14.28 -5.21 -6.73
N ILE A 39 -13.63 -4.51 -7.66
CA ILE A 39 -12.94 -3.24 -7.40
C ILE A 39 -13.88 -2.11 -7.77
N THR A 40 -14.02 -1.14 -6.87
CA THR A 40 -14.78 0.10 -7.04
C THR A 40 -13.94 1.29 -6.61
N GLU A 41 -14.45 2.50 -6.72
CA GLU A 41 -13.78 3.69 -6.22
C GLU A 41 -13.66 3.69 -4.68
N GLU A 42 -14.61 3.06 -4.00
CA GLU A 42 -14.64 2.97 -2.53
C GLU A 42 -13.57 2.02 -1.99
N GLY A 43 -13.30 0.94 -2.71
CA GLY A 43 -12.38 -0.12 -2.28
C GLY A 43 -12.64 -1.44 -3.00
N VAL A 44 -12.25 -2.54 -2.39
CA VAL A 44 -12.32 -3.89 -2.94
C VAL A 44 -13.18 -4.79 -2.06
N THR A 45 -14.14 -5.47 -2.67
CA THR A 45 -14.89 -6.56 -2.02
C THR A 45 -14.37 -7.90 -2.55
N PHE A 46 -14.01 -8.80 -1.65
CA PHE A 46 -13.49 -10.13 -1.96
C PHE A 46 -14.03 -11.19 -1.01
N ALA A 47 -13.87 -12.46 -1.39
CA ALA A 47 -14.25 -13.58 -0.53
C ALA A 47 -13.05 -14.04 0.31
N SER A 48 -13.26 -14.22 1.62
CA SER A 48 -12.27 -14.85 2.51
C SER A 48 -11.97 -16.27 2.03
N HIS A 49 -10.70 -16.61 1.94
CA HIS A 49 -10.27 -17.97 1.57
C HIS A 49 -10.49 -19.00 2.70
N ILE A 50 -10.75 -18.53 3.94
CA ILE A 50 -10.95 -19.38 5.11
C ILE A 50 -12.40 -19.87 5.19
N ASP A 51 -13.36 -18.97 5.02
CA ASP A 51 -14.77 -19.21 5.29
C ASP A 51 -15.73 -18.73 4.17
N GLY A 52 -15.19 -18.20 3.08
CA GLY A 52 -15.95 -17.67 1.95
C GLY A 52 -16.74 -16.38 2.24
N ARG A 53 -16.62 -15.82 3.45
CA ARG A 53 -17.32 -14.58 3.83
C ARG A 53 -16.83 -13.42 2.96
N ARG A 54 -17.77 -12.57 2.54
CA ARG A 54 -17.44 -11.33 1.84
C ARG A 54 -16.81 -10.33 2.80
N ILE A 55 -15.67 -9.81 2.42
CA ILE A 55 -14.91 -8.79 3.14
C ILE A 55 -14.78 -7.57 2.23
N PHE A 56 -15.02 -6.41 2.78
CA PHE A 56 -14.68 -5.13 2.14
C PHE A 56 -13.39 -4.58 2.75
N MET A 57 -12.50 -4.10 1.89
CA MET A 57 -11.25 -3.43 2.24
C MET A 57 -11.12 -2.19 1.37
N GLY A 58 -10.95 -1.05 2.00
CA GLY A 58 -10.66 0.21 1.35
C GLY A 58 -9.54 0.95 2.07
N PRO A 59 -9.19 2.15 1.63
CA PRO A 59 -8.15 2.97 2.25
C PRO A 59 -8.34 3.14 3.76
N GLU A 60 -9.53 3.52 4.19
CA GLU A 60 -9.83 3.78 5.60
C GLU A 60 -9.78 2.50 6.45
N GLU A 61 -10.26 1.36 5.92
CA GLU A 61 -10.18 0.06 6.60
C GLU A 61 -8.75 -0.37 6.78
N SER A 62 -7.91 -0.25 5.74
CA SER A 62 -6.50 -0.60 5.78
C SER A 62 -5.75 0.27 6.80
N MET A 63 -5.95 1.58 6.77
CA MET A 63 -5.32 2.48 7.74
C MET A 63 -5.74 2.18 9.17
N ARG A 64 -7.03 1.91 9.42
CA ARG A 64 -7.53 1.56 10.76
C ARG A 64 -6.90 0.25 11.27
N ILE A 65 -6.78 -0.77 10.40
CA ILE A 65 -6.16 -2.04 10.76
C ILE A 65 -4.69 -1.82 11.13
N GLN A 66 -3.93 -1.12 10.31
CA GLN A 66 -2.51 -0.86 10.54
C GLN A 66 -2.27 0.04 11.76
N SER A 67 -3.15 1.01 12.02
CA SER A 67 -3.14 1.81 13.25
C SER A 67 -3.38 0.95 14.50
N ASN A 68 -4.33 -0.01 14.46
CA ASN A 68 -4.56 -0.97 15.53
C ASN A 68 -3.37 -1.90 15.75
N LEU A 69 -2.67 -2.28 14.69
CA LEU A 69 -1.45 -3.07 14.74
C LEU A 69 -0.27 -2.28 15.34
N GLY A 70 -0.20 -0.98 15.09
CA GLY A 70 0.81 -0.08 15.66
C GLY A 70 2.22 -0.32 15.16
N SER A 71 2.39 -0.72 13.89
CA SER A 71 3.70 -0.80 13.23
C SER A 71 4.38 0.56 13.17
N ASP A 72 5.70 0.57 12.93
CA ASP A 72 6.45 1.83 12.73
C ASP A 72 6.16 2.45 11.38
N ILE A 73 5.96 1.61 10.35
CA ILE A 73 5.65 2.03 8.98
C ILE A 73 4.39 1.29 8.53
N ALA A 74 3.39 2.06 8.06
CA ALA A 74 2.21 1.57 7.38
C ALA A 74 2.33 1.82 5.87
N MET A 75 1.93 0.83 5.05
CA MET A 75 1.85 0.99 3.60
C MET A 75 0.45 1.48 3.20
N ALA A 76 0.37 2.43 2.29
CA ALA A 76 -0.90 2.89 1.77
C ALA A 76 -1.64 1.78 1.01
N PHE A 77 -2.97 1.81 1.03
CA PHE A 77 -3.79 0.87 0.26
C PHE A 77 -3.74 1.22 -1.23
N ASP A 78 -3.35 0.27 -2.06
CA ASP A 78 -3.14 0.43 -3.49
C ASP A 78 -3.82 -0.67 -4.29
N GLU A 79 -3.94 -0.47 -5.59
CA GLU A 79 -4.35 -1.52 -6.52
C GLU A 79 -3.12 -2.15 -7.17
N CYS A 80 -2.75 -3.35 -6.73
CA CYS A 80 -1.77 -4.17 -7.42
C CYS A 80 -2.45 -4.86 -8.61
N ILE A 81 -1.96 -4.60 -9.82
CA ILE A 81 -2.51 -5.14 -11.08
C ILE A 81 -1.75 -6.37 -11.56
N GLU A 82 -2.39 -7.15 -12.42
CA GLU A 82 -1.72 -8.26 -13.12
C GLU A 82 -0.68 -7.75 -14.12
N ASN A 83 0.32 -8.58 -14.37
CA ASN A 83 1.30 -8.34 -15.41
C ASN A 83 1.29 -9.53 -16.41
N PRO A 84 1.06 -9.29 -17.72
CA PRO A 84 0.79 -7.99 -18.35
C PRO A 84 -0.66 -7.50 -18.15
N ALA A 85 -0.86 -6.18 -18.17
CA ALA A 85 -2.17 -5.55 -18.17
C ALA A 85 -2.27 -4.49 -19.28
N PRO A 86 -3.49 -4.26 -19.87
CA PRO A 86 -3.67 -3.24 -20.90
C PRO A 86 -3.38 -1.83 -20.37
N TYR A 87 -2.76 -0.99 -21.20
CA TYR A 87 -2.38 0.39 -20.86
C TYR A 87 -3.52 1.21 -20.23
N ASP A 88 -4.69 1.23 -20.89
CA ASP A 88 -5.86 1.99 -20.43
C ASP A 88 -6.37 1.54 -19.05
N TYR A 89 -6.21 0.25 -18.73
CA TYR A 89 -6.55 -0.25 -17.41
C TYR A 89 -5.54 0.21 -16.38
N VAL A 90 -4.24 0.11 -16.69
CA VAL A 90 -3.15 0.55 -15.82
C VAL A 90 -3.27 2.04 -15.50
N GLU A 91 -3.55 2.87 -16.52
CA GLU A 91 -3.77 4.31 -16.33
C GLU A 91 -4.91 4.60 -15.35
N LYS A 92 -6.06 3.93 -15.50
CA LYS A 92 -7.20 4.08 -14.58
C LYS A 92 -6.89 3.58 -13.18
N SER A 93 -6.12 2.49 -13.07
CA SER A 93 -5.67 1.94 -11.80
C SER A 93 -4.72 2.89 -11.06
N CYS A 94 -3.76 3.50 -11.76
CA CYS A 94 -2.89 4.53 -11.20
C CYS A 94 -3.68 5.70 -10.64
N ALA A 95 -4.60 6.25 -11.42
CA ALA A 95 -5.44 7.36 -10.98
C ALA A 95 -6.32 7.01 -9.75
N ARG A 96 -6.82 5.76 -9.67
CA ARG A 96 -7.54 5.26 -8.49
C ARG A 96 -6.62 5.14 -7.29
N THR A 97 -5.44 4.56 -7.46
CA THR A 97 -4.43 4.40 -6.41
C THR A 97 -4.01 5.75 -5.83
N ALA A 98 -3.83 6.78 -6.67
CA ALA A 98 -3.55 8.13 -6.19
C ALA A 98 -4.68 8.71 -5.32
N ARG A 99 -5.94 8.58 -5.74
CA ARG A 99 -7.10 9.01 -4.93
C ARG A 99 -7.24 8.20 -3.63
N TRP A 100 -6.93 6.91 -3.67
CA TRP A 100 -6.89 6.07 -2.47
C TRP A 100 -5.78 6.50 -1.52
N LEU A 101 -4.62 6.90 -2.05
CA LEU A 101 -3.55 7.44 -1.22
C LEU A 101 -3.97 8.74 -0.50
N GLU A 102 -4.67 9.66 -1.17
CA GLU A 102 -5.23 10.85 -0.50
C GLU A 102 -6.12 10.48 0.69
N ARG A 103 -6.96 9.46 0.53
CA ARG A 103 -7.82 8.94 1.60
C ARG A 103 -6.99 8.30 2.72
N CYS A 104 -5.96 7.51 2.37
CA CYS A 104 -5.03 6.93 3.35
C CYS A 104 -4.35 8.03 4.18
N VAL A 105 -3.78 9.06 3.54
CA VAL A 105 -3.10 10.18 4.22
C VAL A 105 -4.04 10.87 5.20
N ARG A 106 -5.27 11.18 4.78
CA ARG A 106 -6.26 11.84 5.63
C ARG A 106 -6.64 10.97 6.83
N GLU A 107 -6.92 9.69 6.59
CA GLU A 107 -7.34 8.77 7.65
C GLU A 107 -6.19 8.44 8.61
N HIS A 108 -4.97 8.23 8.10
CA HIS A 108 -3.78 7.99 8.89
C HIS A 108 -3.51 9.15 9.87
N ARG A 109 -3.52 10.40 9.38
CA ARG A 109 -3.36 11.59 10.22
C ARG A 109 -4.45 11.70 11.28
N ARG A 110 -5.70 11.39 10.92
CA ARG A 110 -6.81 11.38 11.86
C ARG A 110 -6.62 10.33 12.96
N LEU A 111 -6.20 9.13 12.60
CA LEU A 111 -6.00 8.03 13.55
C LEU A 111 -4.83 8.28 14.50
N ASN A 112 -3.71 8.81 14.00
CA ASN A 112 -2.54 9.14 14.82
C ASN A 112 -2.83 10.24 15.86
N ALA A 113 -3.79 11.12 15.58
CA ALA A 113 -4.22 12.17 16.49
C ALA A 113 -5.22 11.70 17.57
N LEU A 114 -5.72 10.46 17.49
CA LEU A 114 -6.72 9.96 18.46
C LEU A 114 -6.08 9.63 19.80
N PRO A 115 -6.73 9.99 20.93
CA PRO A 115 -6.35 9.46 22.23
C PRO A 115 -6.37 7.93 22.24
N GLY A 116 -5.29 7.30 22.73
CA GLY A 116 -5.16 5.83 22.78
C GLY A 116 -4.81 5.18 21.43
N CYS A 117 -4.29 5.94 20.45
CA CYS A 117 -3.58 5.38 19.32
C CYS A 117 -2.40 4.53 19.81
N VAL A 118 -2.21 3.36 19.22
CA VAL A 118 -1.13 2.43 19.63
C VAL A 118 0.24 3.02 19.32
N ASN A 119 0.40 3.59 18.12
CA ASN A 119 1.62 4.28 17.71
C ASN A 119 1.24 5.61 17.02
N PRO A 120 1.21 6.73 17.74
CA PRO A 120 0.88 8.04 17.17
C PRO A 120 1.96 8.59 16.23
N GLU A 121 3.15 8.00 16.22
CA GLU A 121 4.27 8.38 15.36
C GLU A 121 4.44 7.41 14.17
N GLN A 122 3.44 6.57 13.91
CA GLN A 122 3.45 5.67 12.74
C GLN A 122 3.63 6.46 11.45
N LEU A 123 4.59 6.04 10.63
CA LEU A 123 4.87 6.63 9.31
C LEU A 123 3.96 6.00 8.24
N LEU A 124 3.66 6.77 7.19
CA LEU A 124 2.91 6.31 6.03
C LEU A 124 3.75 6.37 4.77
N PHE A 125 3.87 5.24 4.06
CA PHE A 125 4.53 5.16 2.76
C PHE A 125 3.49 5.05 1.65
N GLY A 126 3.60 5.94 0.64
CA GLY A 126 2.85 5.87 -0.60
C GLY A 126 3.47 4.83 -1.56
N ILE A 127 2.64 4.20 -2.39
CA ILE A 127 3.09 3.15 -3.31
C ILE A 127 2.93 3.62 -4.76
N ASN A 128 4.04 3.66 -5.49
CA ASN A 128 4.05 3.87 -6.94
C ASN A 128 3.60 2.61 -7.66
N GLN A 129 2.63 2.76 -8.56
CA GLN A 129 2.13 1.76 -9.48
C GLN A 129 2.26 2.24 -10.93
N GLY A 130 1.98 1.40 -11.92
CA GLY A 130 2.05 1.75 -13.34
C GLY A 130 2.43 0.57 -14.25
N GLY A 131 2.41 -0.67 -13.70
CA GLY A 131 2.79 -1.86 -14.44
C GLY A 131 4.22 -1.75 -14.99
N THR A 132 4.38 -2.16 -16.23
CA THR A 132 5.65 -2.07 -16.97
C THR A 132 5.66 -0.93 -17.99
N TYR A 133 4.91 0.15 -17.72
CA TYR A 133 4.82 1.35 -18.57
C TYR A 133 5.58 2.52 -17.90
N PRO A 134 6.81 2.87 -18.35
CA PRO A 134 7.65 3.88 -17.70
C PRO A 134 6.97 5.23 -17.55
N GLU A 135 6.25 5.68 -18.57
CA GLU A 135 5.55 6.97 -18.57
C GLU A 135 4.39 7.02 -17.56
N LEU A 136 3.67 5.91 -17.35
CA LEU A 136 2.63 5.82 -16.32
C LEU A 136 3.25 5.80 -14.92
N ARG A 137 4.37 5.09 -14.76
CA ARG A 137 5.14 5.05 -13.52
C ARG A 137 5.63 6.43 -13.09
N VAL A 138 6.26 7.15 -14.01
CA VAL A 138 6.75 8.51 -13.77
C VAL A 138 5.61 9.45 -13.41
N ARG A 139 4.55 9.50 -14.24
CA ARG A 139 3.39 10.34 -13.98
C ARG A 139 2.73 10.05 -12.63
N HIS A 140 2.56 8.78 -12.30
CA HIS A 140 1.98 8.39 -11.02
C HIS A 140 2.90 8.74 -9.85
N MET A 141 4.23 8.61 -10.00
CA MET A 141 5.17 9.03 -8.96
C MET A 141 5.09 10.53 -8.69
N GLU A 142 5.08 11.35 -9.75
CA GLU A 142 4.94 12.80 -9.62
C GLU A 142 3.60 13.21 -8.99
N GLU A 143 2.52 12.47 -9.25
CA GLU A 143 1.21 12.69 -8.65
C GLU A 143 1.22 12.40 -7.15
N ILE A 144 1.69 11.21 -6.76
CA ILE A 144 1.69 10.81 -5.34
C ILE A 144 2.74 11.53 -4.49
N ALA A 145 3.85 11.99 -5.07
CA ALA A 145 4.85 12.78 -4.37
C ALA A 145 4.30 14.09 -3.79
N ARG A 146 3.22 14.64 -4.38
CA ARG A 146 2.55 15.86 -3.90
C ARG A 146 1.75 15.65 -2.61
N LEU A 147 1.50 14.41 -2.21
CA LEU A 147 0.71 14.09 -1.03
C LEU A 147 1.55 14.06 0.26
N ASP A 148 2.85 14.33 0.16
CA ASP A 148 3.78 14.50 1.28
C ASP A 148 3.72 13.34 2.29
N CYS A 149 3.93 12.11 1.78
CA CYS A 149 4.09 10.92 2.60
C CYS A 149 5.48 10.89 3.25
N ASP A 150 5.61 10.14 4.35
CA ASP A 150 6.86 9.98 5.07
C ASP A 150 7.92 9.20 4.28
N GLY A 151 7.47 8.37 3.33
CA GLY A 151 8.31 7.63 2.39
C GLY A 151 7.53 7.15 1.17
N TYR A 152 8.24 6.57 0.21
CA TYR A 152 7.65 6.09 -1.03
C TYR A 152 8.19 4.71 -1.41
N ALA A 153 7.31 3.86 -1.89
CA ALA A 153 7.65 2.53 -2.36
C ALA A 153 7.38 2.39 -3.86
N ILE A 154 8.12 1.51 -4.51
CA ILE A 154 7.84 1.02 -5.86
C ILE A 154 7.19 -0.36 -5.68
N GLY A 155 5.90 -0.46 -6.00
CA GLY A 155 5.15 -1.71 -5.94
C GLY A 155 4.81 -2.26 -7.33
N GLY A 156 4.20 -3.45 -7.37
CA GLY A 156 3.75 -4.09 -8.61
C GLY A 156 4.88 -4.46 -9.58
N LEU A 157 6.08 -4.73 -9.06
CA LEU A 157 7.20 -5.36 -9.75
C LEU A 157 7.52 -6.71 -9.11
N ALA A 158 8.37 -7.52 -9.74
CA ALA A 158 8.65 -8.91 -9.37
C ALA A 158 7.38 -9.79 -9.40
N VAL A 159 6.47 -9.52 -10.34
CA VAL A 159 5.19 -10.22 -10.54
C VAL A 159 5.12 -10.96 -11.89
N GLY A 160 6.29 -11.31 -12.45
CA GLY A 160 6.43 -12.10 -13.67
C GLY A 160 7.06 -11.39 -14.86
N GLU A 161 7.41 -10.12 -14.75
CA GLU A 161 8.19 -9.40 -15.75
C GLU A 161 9.65 -9.89 -15.78
N PRO A 162 10.36 -9.76 -16.93
CA PRO A 162 11.79 -10.00 -17.00
C PRO A 162 12.56 -9.03 -16.08
N THR A 163 13.62 -9.51 -15.44
CA THR A 163 14.46 -8.72 -14.51
C THR A 163 14.93 -7.40 -15.11
N GLN A 164 15.31 -7.40 -16.40
CA GLN A 164 15.75 -6.17 -17.07
C GLN A 164 14.62 -5.13 -17.15
N VAL A 165 13.38 -5.56 -17.41
CA VAL A 165 12.21 -4.66 -17.43
C VAL A 165 12.00 -4.03 -16.04
N MET A 166 12.16 -4.82 -14.97
CA MET A 166 12.09 -4.30 -13.60
C MET A 166 13.14 -3.22 -13.36
N TYR A 167 14.40 -3.43 -13.78
CA TYR A 167 15.47 -2.44 -13.64
C TYR A 167 15.18 -1.18 -14.47
N ASP A 168 14.72 -1.33 -15.71
CA ASP A 168 14.37 -0.19 -16.58
C ASP A 168 13.26 0.67 -15.95
N ILE A 169 12.29 0.05 -15.29
CA ILE A 169 11.24 0.77 -14.55
C ILE A 169 11.79 1.48 -13.32
N ILE A 170 12.68 0.85 -12.55
CA ILE A 170 13.30 1.47 -11.38
C ILE A 170 14.12 2.70 -11.82
N ASP A 171 14.92 2.56 -12.86
CA ASP A 171 15.74 3.65 -13.42
C ASP A 171 14.88 4.82 -13.93
N ALA A 172 13.71 4.53 -14.48
CA ALA A 172 12.76 5.55 -14.94
C ALA A 172 12.10 6.31 -13.77
N VAL A 173 11.77 5.62 -12.67
CA VAL A 173 11.01 6.19 -11.54
C VAL A 173 11.91 6.89 -10.53
N GLU A 174 13.09 6.35 -10.27
CA GLU A 174 14.00 6.81 -9.21
C GLU A 174 14.26 8.31 -9.23
N PRO A 175 14.54 8.96 -10.40
CA PRO A 175 14.80 10.41 -10.45
C PRO A 175 13.60 11.26 -10.05
N HIS A 176 12.38 10.71 -10.09
CA HIS A 176 11.12 11.39 -9.75
C HIS A 176 10.69 11.16 -8.29
N MET A 177 11.37 10.28 -7.57
CA MET A 177 11.11 10.05 -6.15
C MET A 177 11.74 11.17 -5.31
N PRO A 178 11.04 11.70 -4.29
CA PRO A 178 11.61 12.69 -3.37
C PRO A 178 12.95 12.20 -2.79
N ALA A 179 14.00 13.00 -2.94
CA ALA A 179 15.36 12.64 -2.55
C ALA A 179 15.58 12.63 -1.03
N ASP A 180 14.76 13.37 -0.31
CA ASP A 180 14.78 13.53 1.15
C ASP A 180 13.86 12.57 1.89
N ARG A 181 13.25 11.62 1.18
CA ARG A 181 12.34 10.62 1.74
C ARG A 181 12.89 9.19 1.59
N PRO A 182 12.66 8.31 2.57
CA PRO A 182 12.97 6.89 2.46
C PRO A 182 12.31 6.25 1.24
N ARG A 183 13.02 5.30 0.63
CA ARG A 183 12.56 4.57 -0.56
C ARG A 183 12.53 3.07 -0.28
N TYR A 184 11.50 2.39 -0.73
CA TYR A 184 11.30 0.96 -0.53
C TYR A 184 10.94 0.26 -1.83
N LEU A 185 11.73 -0.73 -2.25
CA LEU A 185 11.40 -1.60 -3.37
C LEU A 185 10.68 -2.84 -2.84
N MET A 186 9.40 -2.98 -3.20
CA MET A 186 8.54 -4.04 -2.68
C MET A 186 8.71 -5.35 -3.45
N GLY A 187 8.66 -6.48 -2.73
CA GLY A 187 8.59 -7.83 -3.31
C GLY A 187 9.88 -8.36 -3.90
N VAL A 188 11.00 -7.67 -3.73
CA VAL A 188 12.33 -8.09 -4.19
C VAL A 188 13.12 -8.58 -3.00
N GLY A 189 13.55 -9.85 -3.03
CA GLY A 189 14.33 -10.53 -2.00
C GLY A 189 15.60 -11.16 -2.53
#